data_50079895f67d8daff369537b5e9458fa
#
_entry.id   50079895f67d8daff369537b5e9458fa
#
_cell.length_a   1.000
_cell.length_b   1.000
_cell.length_c   1.000
_cell.angle_alpha   90.00
_cell.angle_beta   90.00
_cell.angle_gamma   90.00
#
_symmetry.space_group_name_H-M   'P 1'
#
loop_
_entity.id
_entity.type
_entity.pdbx_description
1 polymer ?
#
loop_
_entity_poly.entity_id
_entity_poly.type
_entity_poly.pdbx_seq_one_letter_code
_entity_poly.pdbx_strand_id
1 'polypeptide(L)'
;DLLASISLRARYINADELTYRQALSSQSRQQLGELLGDAELLVIDEAQRVLDIGLNLKILVDSYPKAVILATGSASFELANKISEPLTGRKLTFNLNPLSYGELRHALGTLEARSQLERWLVWGGYPAIATTEDPILRQRLLGELVGSYLYRDLLDLEGIRKADKIIDLLRLLAHQIGQEVSMTELGTSLAMHRETVERYLDLLEKVFVVFKVSGFSRNLRKEVTKNPRYYFFDNGVRNSLIQNFNPLALRNDIGQLWENYLVVERRKANQSAGRMANAYFWRTYDQKEIDYIEEAGGHLSGYEFKWQERDIRRTTRQEFLAAYPGSSLSSIHQENFEPFLE
;
A
#
# COMPACT_ATOMS: atom_id res chain seq x y z
N ASP A 1 -20.43 -2.87 12.86
CA ASP A 1 -19.61 -2.66 14.03
C ASP A 1 -18.77 -3.92 14.30
N LEU A 2 -17.48 -3.86 13.95
CA LEU A 2 -16.60 -5.04 14.00
C LEU A 2 -16.44 -5.57 15.44
N LEU A 3 -16.45 -4.68 16.43
CA LEU A 3 -16.34 -5.04 17.84
C LEU A 3 -17.57 -5.78 18.35
N ALA A 4 -18.75 -5.53 17.80
CA ALA A 4 -19.98 -6.23 18.18
C ALA A 4 -20.00 -7.70 17.73
N SER A 5 -19.18 -8.09 16.75
CA SER A 5 -19.05 -9.47 16.27
C SER A 5 -18.01 -10.30 17.05
N ILE A 6 -17.24 -9.65 17.94
CA ILE A 6 -16.18 -10.32 18.72
C ILE A 6 -16.75 -10.79 20.05
N SER A 7 -16.56 -12.06 20.41
CA SER A 7 -17.04 -12.66 21.67
C SER A 7 -16.28 -12.22 22.92
N LEU A 8 -15.23 -11.39 22.77
CA LEU A 8 -14.43 -10.86 23.87
C LEU A 8 -15.08 -9.60 24.46
N ARG A 9 -14.93 -9.38 25.75
CA ARG A 9 -15.27 -8.11 26.39
C ARG A 9 -14.29 -7.04 25.91
N ALA A 10 -14.75 -6.25 24.94
CA ALA A 10 -13.92 -5.22 24.30
C ALA A 10 -14.12 -3.85 24.95
N ARG A 11 -13.05 -3.12 25.15
CA ARG A 11 -13.03 -1.71 25.50
C ARG A 11 -12.36 -0.91 24.39
N TYR A 12 -13.07 0.09 23.87
CA TYR A 12 -12.58 1.00 22.85
C TYR A 12 -12.25 2.35 23.50
N ILE A 13 -11.07 2.87 23.19
CA ILE A 13 -10.61 4.20 23.56
C ILE A 13 -10.03 4.92 22.35
N ASN A 14 -10.38 6.20 22.19
CA ASN A 14 -9.82 7.07 21.16
C ASN A 14 -8.78 8.00 21.79
N ALA A 15 -7.52 7.92 21.34
CA ALA A 15 -6.43 8.75 21.83
C ALA A 15 -6.50 10.21 21.37
N ASP A 16 -7.49 10.61 20.55
CA ASP A 16 -7.80 12.02 20.32
C ASP A 16 -8.36 12.69 21.58
N GLU A 17 -9.01 11.94 22.48
CA GLU A 17 -9.48 12.44 23.75
C GLU A 17 -8.33 12.65 24.73
N LEU A 18 -8.21 13.88 25.25
CA LEU A 18 -7.09 14.29 26.11
C LEU A 18 -6.95 13.41 27.36
N THR A 19 -8.07 13.03 27.97
CA THR A 19 -8.10 12.20 29.19
C THR A 19 -7.48 10.82 28.94
N TYR A 20 -7.85 10.16 27.85
CA TYR A 20 -7.29 8.87 27.49
C TYR A 20 -5.82 9.00 27.06
N ARG A 21 -5.48 10.06 26.35
CA ARG A 21 -4.09 10.32 25.93
C ARG A 21 -3.17 10.49 27.14
N GLN A 22 -3.58 11.25 28.16
CA GLN A 22 -2.81 11.44 29.38
C GLN A 22 -2.63 10.12 30.15
N ALA A 23 -3.69 9.35 30.32
CA ALA A 23 -3.62 8.08 31.01
C ALA A 23 -2.77 7.05 30.25
N LEU A 24 -2.87 7.01 28.90
CA LEU A 24 -2.03 6.17 28.03
C LEU A 24 -0.56 6.59 28.00
N SER A 25 -0.22 7.84 28.34
CA SER A 25 1.16 8.35 28.42
C SER A 25 1.77 8.21 29.82
N SER A 26 1.04 7.66 30.77
CA SER A 26 1.38 7.70 32.22
C SER A 26 2.61 6.87 32.62
N GLN A 27 2.99 5.89 31.78
CA GLN A 27 3.99 4.86 32.13
C GLN A 27 3.71 4.17 33.48
N SER A 28 2.45 4.24 33.95
CA SER A 28 2.02 3.67 35.22
C SER A 28 1.19 2.41 34.99
N ARG A 29 1.68 1.27 35.50
CA ARG A 29 0.93 0.01 35.47
C ARG A 29 -0.48 0.13 36.02
N GLN A 30 -0.63 0.90 37.14
CA GLN A 30 -1.92 1.08 37.77
C GLN A 30 -2.89 1.84 36.85
N GLN A 31 -2.50 3.01 36.34
CA GLN A 31 -3.36 3.81 35.46
C GLN A 31 -3.70 3.09 34.16
N LEU A 32 -2.72 2.40 33.56
CA LEU A 32 -2.94 1.58 32.38
C LEU A 32 -3.87 0.39 32.67
N GLY A 33 -3.80 -0.18 33.90
CA GLY A 33 -4.71 -1.23 34.33
C GLY A 33 -6.13 -0.73 34.57
N GLU A 34 -6.31 0.48 35.09
CA GLU A 34 -7.61 1.14 35.21
C GLU A 34 -8.23 1.42 33.83
N LEU A 35 -7.41 1.76 32.83
CA LEU A 35 -7.87 1.87 31.44
C LEU A 35 -8.29 0.54 30.86
N LEU A 36 -7.59 -0.53 31.14
CA LEU A 36 -7.97 -1.89 30.70
C LEU A 36 -9.25 -2.35 31.41
N GLY A 37 -9.34 -2.13 32.73
CA GLY A 37 -10.45 -2.60 33.55
C GLY A 37 -10.57 -4.13 33.53
N ASP A 38 -11.78 -4.63 33.27
CA ASP A 38 -12.07 -6.06 33.12
C ASP A 38 -12.13 -6.53 31.64
N ALA A 39 -11.66 -5.70 30.70
CA ALA A 39 -11.69 -6.01 29.28
C ALA A 39 -10.65 -7.08 28.91
N GLU A 40 -11.07 -7.96 27.99
CA GLU A 40 -10.21 -8.97 27.37
C GLU A 40 -9.53 -8.44 26.09
N LEU A 41 -10.13 -7.42 25.47
CA LEU A 41 -9.61 -6.70 24.32
C LEU A 41 -9.63 -5.19 24.59
N LEU A 42 -8.46 -4.55 24.56
CA LEU A 42 -8.36 -3.10 24.58
C LEU A 42 -8.03 -2.60 23.17
N VAL A 43 -8.90 -1.79 22.60
CA VAL A 43 -8.71 -1.13 21.32
C VAL A 43 -8.33 0.31 21.57
N ILE A 44 -7.15 0.71 21.07
CA ILE A 44 -6.61 2.06 21.17
C ILE A 44 -6.57 2.64 19.76
N ASP A 45 -7.48 3.55 19.47
CA ASP A 45 -7.54 4.24 18.19
C ASP A 45 -6.70 5.51 18.22
N GLU A 46 -6.13 5.90 17.07
CA GLU A 46 -5.22 7.05 16.92
C GLU A 46 -4.01 7.00 17.89
N ALA A 47 -3.49 5.78 18.11
CA ALA A 47 -2.42 5.54 19.11
C ALA A 47 -1.16 6.36 18.88
N GLN A 48 -0.88 6.83 17.65
CA GLN A 48 0.25 7.71 17.33
C GLN A 48 0.16 9.08 18.06
N ARG A 49 -1.02 9.47 18.53
CA ARG A 49 -1.22 10.70 19.31
C ARG A 49 -0.65 10.63 20.73
N VAL A 50 -0.38 9.41 21.22
CA VAL A 50 0.12 9.18 22.59
C VAL A 50 1.63 9.31 22.63
N LEU A 51 2.15 10.08 23.58
CA LEU A 51 3.58 10.17 23.83
C LEU A 51 4.10 8.83 24.36
N ASP A 52 5.24 8.36 23.83
CA ASP A 52 5.89 7.11 24.21
C ASP A 52 4.95 5.89 24.23
N ILE A 53 4.01 5.84 23.28
CA ILE A 53 3.00 4.77 23.20
C ILE A 53 3.63 3.37 23.24
N GLY A 54 4.78 3.17 22.59
CA GLY A 54 5.45 1.88 22.56
C GLY A 54 5.84 1.35 23.93
N LEU A 55 6.31 2.25 24.83
CA LEU A 55 6.65 1.87 26.20
C LEU A 55 5.40 1.55 27.01
N ASN A 56 4.31 2.33 26.85
CA ASN A 56 3.06 2.10 27.54
C ASN A 56 2.38 0.80 27.09
N LEU A 57 2.40 0.51 25.78
CA LEU A 57 1.94 -0.78 25.25
C LEU A 57 2.76 -1.95 25.79
N LYS A 58 4.07 -1.79 25.93
CA LYS A 58 4.93 -2.81 26.56
C LYS A 58 4.53 -3.07 28.01
N ILE A 59 4.29 -2.02 28.80
CA ILE A 59 3.82 -2.16 30.19
C ILE A 59 2.48 -2.90 30.24
N LEU A 60 1.55 -2.60 29.34
CA LEU A 60 0.26 -3.30 29.24
C LEU A 60 0.44 -4.78 28.94
N VAL A 61 1.19 -5.12 27.88
CA VAL A 61 1.40 -6.51 27.46
C VAL A 61 2.13 -7.32 28.53
N ASP A 62 3.17 -6.75 29.17
CA ASP A 62 3.93 -7.42 30.21
C ASP A 62 3.15 -7.59 31.52
N SER A 63 2.27 -6.64 31.85
CA SER A 63 1.48 -6.66 33.08
C SER A 63 0.18 -7.44 32.98
N TYR A 64 -0.41 -7.51 31.80
CA TYR A 64 -1.72 -8.12 31.54
C TYR A 64 -1.66 -9.11 30.38
N PRO A 65 -0.93 -10.25 30.51
CA PRO A 65 -0.63 -11.17 29.40
C PRO A 65 -1.86 -11.90 28.83
N LYS A 66 -3.01 -11.82 29.50
CA LYS A 66 -4.28 -12.39 29.01
C LYS A 66 -5.08 -11.41 28.15
N ALA A 67 -4.75 -10.12 28.20
CA ALA A 67 -5.44 -9.11 27.43
C ALA A 67 -4.84 -9.01 26.01
N VAL A 68 -5.71 -8.88 25.03
CA VAL A 68 -5.34 -8.54 23.66
C VAL A 68 -5.35 -7.02 23.54
N ILE A 69 -4.26 -6.45 23.01
CA ILE A 69 -4.15 -5.01 22.78
C ILE A 69 -4.13 -4.79 21.27
N LEU A 70 -5.09 -4.04 20.75
CA LEU A 70 -5.17 -3.61 19.36
C LEU A 70 -4.94 -2.09 19.31
N ALA A 71 -3.83 -1.67 18.74
CA ALA A 71 -3.54 -0.25 18.54
C ALA A 71 -3.62 0.07 17.04
N THR A 72 -4.38 1.11 16.69
CA THR A 72 -4.50 1.60 15.31
C THR A 72 -3.86 2.98 15.17
N GLY A 73 -3.50 3.34 13.94
CA GLY A 73 -2.98 4.66 13.63
C GLY A 73 -2.97 4.92 12.13
N SER A 74 -3.23 6.18 11.74
CA SER A 74 -3.22 6.61 10.34
C SER A 74 -1.80 6.78 9.79
N ALA A 75 -0.86 7.26 10.61
CA ALA A 75 0.54 7.45 10.25
C ALA A 75 1.36 6.22 10.65
N SER A 76 1.36 5.20 9.80
CA SER A 76 2.10 3.94 10.05
C SER A 76 3.56 4.16 10.43
N PHE A 77 4.20 5.20 9.87
CA PHE A 77 5.59 5.54 10.17
C PHE A 77 5.79 5.96 11.63
N GLU A 78 4.97 6.88 12.15
CA GLU A 78 5.09 7.34 13.54
C GLU A 78 4.77 6.21 14.51
N LEU A 79 3.69 5.46 14.25
CA LEU A 79 3.30 4.35 15.10
C LEU A 79 4.39 3.25 15.09
N ALA A 80 4.91 2.89 13.90
CA ALA A 80 5.97 1.90 13.78
C ALA A 80 7.24 2.30 14.54
N ASN A 81 7.68 3.54 14.42
CA ASN A 81 8.87 4.03 15.14
C ASN A 81 8.65 4.08 16.66
N LYS A 82 7.47 4.53 17.11
CA LYS A 82 7.16 4.61 18.54
C LYS A 82 6.95 3.25 19.21
N ILE A 83 6.56 2.21 18.47
CA ILE A 83 6.25 0.88 19.03
C ILE A 83 7.24 -0.21 18.64
N SER A 84 8.15 0.02 17.68
CA SER A 84 9.01 -1.04 17.15
C SER A 84 10.00 -1.58 18.18
N GLU A 85 10.78 -0.70 18.78
CA GLU A 85 11.84 -1.07 19.70
C GLU A 85 11.30 -1.69 20.99
N PRO A 86 10.32 -1.08 21.70
CA PRO A 86 9.82 -1.64 22.95
C PRO A 86 9.08 -2.97 22.80
N LEU A 87 8.48 -3.25 21.64
CA LEU A 87 7.62 -4.43 21.39
C LEU A 87 8.23 -5.47 20.45
N THR A 88 9.55 -5.48 20.28
CA THR A 88 10.23 -6.49 19.44
C THR A 88 9.86 -7.91 19.88
N GLY A 89 9.36 -8.72 18.92
CA GLY A 89 8.91 -10.09 19.17
C GLY A 89 7.59 -10.26 19.93
N ARG A 90 6.87 -9.16 20.22
CA ARG A 90 5.61 -9.15 21.02
C ARG A 90 4.44 -8.51 20.28
N LYS A 91 4.59 -8.20 19.01
CA LYS A 91 3.54 -7.59 18.18
C LYS A 91 3.38 -8.30 16.85
N LEU A 92 2.17 -8.26 16.34
CA LEU A 92 1.86 -8.50 14.93
C LEU A 92 1.45 -7.16 14.32
N THR A 93 1.89 -6.88 13.12
CA THR A 93 1.53 -5.66 12.40
C THR A 93 0.68 -6.03 11.19
N PHE A 94 -0.47 -5.38 11.07
CA PHE A 94 -1.38 -5.54 9.95
C PHE A 94 -1.55 -4.19 9.25
N ASN A 95 -1.46 -4.19 7.94
CA ASN A 95 -1.75 -3.01 7.13
C ASN A 95 -3.17 -3.13 6.58
N LEU A 96 -4.02 -2.14 6.86
CA LEU A 96 -5.35 -2.06 6.29
C LEU A 96 -5.27 -1.37 4.93
N ASN A 97 -5.41 -2.16 3.87
CA ASN A 97 -5.42 -1.64 2.50
C ASN A 97 -6.83 -1.16 2.10
N PRO A 98 -6.96 -0.37 1.02
CA PRO A 98 -8.23 -0.24 0.31
C PRO A 98 -8.79 -1.62 -0.08
N LEU A 99 -10.11 -1.73 -0.24
CA LEU A 99 -10.78 -2.99 -0.56
C LEU A 99 -10.06 -3.71 -1.72
N SER A 100 -9.84 -5.01 -1.54
CA SER A 100 -9.27 -5.86 -2.57
C SER A 100 -10.35 -6.41 -3.50
N TYR A 101 -9.96 -6.84 -4.70
CA TYR A 101 -10.87 -7.56 -5.60
C TYR A 101 -11.47 -8.80 -4.93
N GLY A 102 -10.69 -9.52 -4.12
CA GLY A 102 -11.17 -10.68 -3.37
C GLY A 102 -12.29 -10.35 -2.39
N GLU A 103 -12.18 -9.25 -1.64
CA GLU A 103 -13.22 -8.76 -0.74
C GLU A 103 -14.47 -8.31 -1.50
N LEU A 104 -14.29 -7.57 -2.61
CA LEU A 104 -15.39 -7.14 -3.46
C LEU A 104 -16.10 -8.34 -4.09
N ARG A 105 -15.35 -9.34 -4.59
CA ARG A 105 -15.90 -10.60 -5.12
C ARG A 105 -16.69 -11.37 -4.05
N HIS A 106 -16.18 -11.40 -2.83
CA HIS A 106 -16.89 -12.05 -1.72
C HIS A 106 -18.21 -11.33 -1.38
N ALA A 107 -18.20 -10.01 -1.39
CA ALA A 107 -19.37 -9.19 -1.05
C ALA A 107 -20.43 -9.14 -2.15
N LEU A 108 -20.02 -9.05 -3.42
CA LEU A 108 -20.91 -8.80 -4.57
C LEU A 108 -21.21 -10.08 -5.38
N GLY A 109 -20.38 -11.12 -5.25
CA GLY A 109 -20.36 -12.27 -6.15
C GLY A 109 -19.46 -12.04 -7.36
N THR A 110 -18.99 -13.13 -7.97
CA THR A 110 -17.97 -13.10 -9.04
C THR A 110 -18.42 -12.31 -10.27
N LEU A 111 -19.65 -12.53 -10.73
CA LEU A 111 -20.15 -11.86 -11.94
C LEU A 111 -20.26 -10.34 -11.74
N GLU A 112 -20.78 -9.91 -10.62
CA GLU A 112 -20.94 -8.48 -10.31
C GLU A 112 -19.59 -7.81 -10.10
N ALA A 113 -18.69 -8.40 -9.32
CA ALA A 113 -17.34 -7.86 -9.13
C ALA A 113 -16.58 -7.70 -10.45
N ARG A 114 -16.73 -8.67 -11.37
CA ARG A 114 -16.11 -8.65 -12.70
C ARG A 114 -16.75 -7.57 -13.60
N SER A 115 -18.06 -7.40 -13.56
CA SER A 115 -18.76 -6.35 -14.32
C SER A 115 -18.33 -4.94 -13.91
N GLN A 116 -17.90 -4.79 -12.65
CA GLN A 116 -17.43 -3.51 -12.09
C GLN A 116 -15.92 -3.29 -12.20
N LEU A 117 -15.18 -4.18 -12.89
CA LEU A 117 -13.71 -4.09 -12.98
C LEU A 117 -13.22 -2.72 -13.49
N GLU A 118 -13.87 -2.16 -14.52
CA GLU A 118 -13.53 -0.83 -15.02
C GLU A 118 -13.74 0.27 -13.98
N ARG A 119 -14.77 0.13 -13.15
CA ARG A 119 -15.02 1.05 -12.03
C ARG A 119 -13.86 1.04 -11.04
N TRP A 120 -13.36 -0.15 -10.68
CA TRP A 120 -12.22 -0.27 -9.75
C TRP A 120 -10.93 0.29 -10.34
N LEU A 121 -10.71 0.12 -11.63
CA LEU A 121 -9.55 0.69 -12.34
C LEU A 121 -9.57 2.21 -12.34
N VAL A 122 -10.74 2.83 -12.48
CA VAL A 122 -10.88 4.30 -12.55
C VAL A 122 -10.95 4.94 -11.17
N TRP A 123 -11.72 4.35 -10.25
CA TRP A 123 -12.07 4.99 -8.97
C TRP A 123 -11.35 4.41 -7.75
N GLY A 124 -10.69 3.26 -7.90
CA GLY A 124 -10.01 2.60 -6.79
C GLY A 124 -10.92 1.86 -5.82
N GLY A 125 -10.34 1.38 -4.72
CA GLY A 125 -10.98 0.51 -3.73
C GLY A 125 -11.17 1.12 -2.34
N TYR A 126 -11.01 2.43 -2.13
CA TYR A 126 -11.33 3.03 -0.84
C TYR A 126 -12.81 2.84 -0.50
N PRO A 127 -13.16 2.37 0.72
CA PRO A 127 -14.54 1.99 1.07
C PRO A 127 -15.58 3.07 0.76
N ALA A 128 -15.31 4.32 1.18
CA ALA A 128 -16.21 5.44 0.90
C ALA A 128 -16.43 5.69 -0.60
N ILE A 129 -15.41 5.41 -1.43
CA ILE A 129 -15.46 5.55 -2.89
C ILE A 129 -16.19 4.36 -3.51
N ALA A 130 -15.87 3.16 -3.04
CA ALA A 130 -16.45 1.92 -3.55
C ALA A 130 -17.97 1.85 -3.33
N THR A 131 -18.47 2.37 -2.20
CA THR A 131 -19.89 2.37 -1.83
C THR A 131 -20.68 3.57 -2.35
N THR A 132 -20.02 4.61 -2.88
CA THR A 132 -20.69 5.80 -3.42
C THR A 132 -21.16 5.55 -4.86
N GLU A 133 -22.45 5.76 -5.14
CA GLU A 133 -23.03 5.58 -6.48
C GLU A 133 -22.82 6.81 -7.38
N ASP A 134 -23.02 8.02 -6.84
CA ASP A 134 -22.92 9.28 -7.57
C ASP A 134 -21.48 9.58 -8.00
N PRO A 135 -21.17 9.67 -9.30
CA PRO A 135 -19.82 9.96 -9.80
C PRO A 135 -19.27 11.31 -9.36
N ILE A 136 -20.15 12.33 -9.22
CA ILE A 136 -19.74 13.67 -8.79
C ILE A 136 -19.30 13.65 -7.32
N LEU A 137 -20.10 13.00 -6.48
CA LEU A 137 -19.77 12.84 -5.06
C LEU A 137 -18.49 11.99 -4.90
N ARG A 138 -18.35 10.92 -5.67
CA ARG A 138 -17.15 10.06 -5.68
C ARG A 138 -15.89 10.86 -6.01
N GLN A 139 -15.94 11.70 -7.05
CA GLN A 139 -14.82 12.56 -7.41
C GLN A 139 -14.48 13.56 -6.30
N ARG A 140 -15.47 14.16 -5.65
CA ARG A 140 -15.26 15.06 -4.51
C ARG A 140 -14.62 14.32 -3.33
N LEU A 141 -15.13 13.15 -2.97
CA LEU A 141 -14.58 12.33 -1.87
C LEU A 141 -13.12 11.94 -2.14
N LEU A 142 -12.77 11.57 -3.39
CA LEU A 142 -11.38 11.31 -3.76
C LEU A 142 -10.52 12.56 -3.68
N GLY A 143 -11.04 13.71 -4.10
CA GLY A 143 -10.35 15.00 -3.98
C GLY A 143 -10.06 15.35 -2.51
N GLU A 144 -11.04 15.17 -1.62
CA GLU A 144 -10.88 15.36 -0.17
C GLU A 144 -9.89 14.35 0.43
N LEU A 145 -9.97 13.08 0.03
CA LEU A 145 -9.04 12.05 0.47
C LEU A 145 -7.60 12.42 0.11
N VAL A 146 -7.36 12.79 -1.14
CA VAL A 146 -6.03 13.19 -1.63
C VAL A 146 -5.57 14.51 -1.00
N GLY A 147 -6.47 15.51 -0.91
CA GLY A 147 -6.16 16.81 -0.33
C GLY A 147 -5.89 16.76 1.17
N SER A 148 -6.78 16.15 1.95
CA SER A 148 -6.70 16.14 3.41
C SER A 148 -5.71 15.09 3.92
N TYR A 149 -5.75 13.88 3.38
CA TYR A 149 -4.92 12.76 3.80
C TYR A 149 -3.44 12.99 3.43
N LEU A 150 -3.17 13.30 2.15
CA LEU A 150 -1.80 13.54 1.72
C LEU A 150 -1.18 14.80 2.35
N TYR A 151 -1.96 15.86 2.54
CA TYR A 151 -1.44 17.07 3.18
C TYR A 151 -1.22 16.88 4.67
N ARG A 152 -2.18 16.30 5.39
CA ARG A 152 -2.12 16.19 6.84
C ARG A 152 -1.02 15.23 7.28
N ASP A 153 -1.02 14.02 6.75
CA ASP A 153 -0.06 13.00 7.16
C ASP A 153 1.36 13.33 6.72
N LEU A 154 1.52 14.00 5.57
CA LEU A 154 2.83 14.44 5.10
C LEU A 154 3.35 15.68 5.85
N LEU A 155 2.49 16.64 6.23
CA LEU A 155 2.89 17.82 6.99
C LEU A 155 3.21 17.51 8.45
N ASP A 156 2.54 16.51 9.03
CA ASP A 156 2.82 16.00 10.37
C ASP A 156 4.17 15.24 10.42
N LEU A 157 4.74 14.84 9.27
CA LEU A 157 6.08 14.28 9.18
C LEU A 157 7.13 15.41 9.22
N GLU A 158 8.04 15.34 10.18
CA GLU A 158 9.09 16.34 10.38
C GLU A 158 9.93 16.57 9.11
N GLY A 159 10.13 17.85 8.75
CA GLY A 159 11.09 18.28 7.73
C GLY A 159 10.54 18.57 6.34
N ILE A 160 9.22 18.55 6.12
CA ILE A 160 8.64 19.01 4.87
C ILE A 160 8.47 20.52 4.87
N ARG A 161 9.36 21.21 4.14
CA ARG A 161 9.31 22.68 3.98
C ARG A 161 8.52 23.14 2.75
N LYS A 162 8.15 22.22 1.83
CA LYS A 162 7.54 22.56 0.54
C LYS A 162 6.51 21.47 0.17
N ALA A 163 5.33 21.53 0.75
CA ALA A 163 4.25 20.57 0.49
C ALA A 163 3.80 20.56 -0.98
N ASP A 164 3.82 21.71 -1.66
CA ASP A 164 3.54 21.85 -3.09
C ASP A 164 4.42 20.95 -3.95
N LYS A 165 5.71 20.86 -3.64
CA LYS A 165 6.65 20.00 -4.38
C LYS A 165 6.38 18.51 -4.26
N ILE A 166 5.79 18.08 -3.16
CA ILE A 166 5.38 16.67 -2.99
C ILE A 166 4.19 16.35 -3.90
N ILE A 167 3.24 17.24 -4.02
CA ILE A 167 2.11 17.07 -4.95
C ILE A 167 2.59 17.04 -6.40
N ASP A 168 3.52 17.91 -6.76
CA ASP A 168 4.12 17.90 -8.08
C ASP A 168 4.91 16.60 -8.34
N LEU A 169 5.65 16.09 -7.34
CA LEU A 169 6.31 14.79 -7.39
C LEU A 169 5.30 13.66 -7.61
N LEU A 170 4.21 13.65 -6.86
CA LEU A 170 3.16 12.65 -7.01
C LEU A 170 2.49 12.70 -8.38
N ARG A 171 2.27 13.90 -8.94
CA ARG A 171 1.73 14.05 -10.31
C ARG A 171 2.70 13.49 -11.35
N LEU A 172 4.00 13.77 -11.23
CA LEU A 172 5.00 13.17 -12.13
C LEU A 172 5.02 11.66 -12.04
N LEU A 173 4.97 11.08 -10.83
CA LEU A 173 4.86 9.63 -10.64
C LEU A 173 3.56 9.08 -11.23
N ALA A 174 2.44 9.78 -11.08
CA ALA A 174 1.15 9.37 -11.61
C ALA A 174 1.15 9.30 -13.16
N HIS A 175 1.94 10.12 -13.83
CA HIS A 175 2.15 10.05 -15.28
C HIS A 175 3.15 8.96 -15.70
N GLN A 176 4.07 8.56 -14.80
CA GLN A 176 5.13 7.56 -15.05
C GLN A 176 4.85 6.21 -14.37
N ILE A 177 3.59 5.95 -14.01
CA ILE A 177 3.20 4.72 -13.31
C ILE A 177 3.64 3.48 -14.11
N GLY A 178 4.27 2.51 -13.45
CA GLY A 178 4.83 1.32 -14.08
C GLY A 178 6.11 1.52 -14.90
N GLN A 179 6.65 2.76 -14.95
CA GLN A 179 7.92 3.05 -15.65
C GLN A 179 9.07 3.18 -14.66
N GLU A 180 10.29 2.97 -15.16
CA GLU A 180 11.50 3.21 -14.37
C GLU A 180 11.66 4.71 -14.08
N VAL A 181 11.88 5.06 -12.81
CA VAL A 181 11.90 6.43 -12.31
C VAL A 181 13.33 6.87 -12.00
N SER A 182 13.82 7.83 -12.74
CA SER A 182 15.12 8.46 -12.49
C SER A 182 15.01 9.58 -11.46
N MET A 183 15.65 9.40 -10.29
CA MET A 183 15.70 10.41 -9.23
C MET A 183 16.32 11.73 -9.69
N THR A 184 17.31 11.66 -10.58
CA THR A 184 17.96 12.85 -11.14
C THR A 184 17.03 13.62 -12.07
N GLU A 185 16.28 12.92 -12.92
CA GLU A 185 15.29 13.52 -13.82
C GLU A 185 14.15 14.18 -13.03
N LEU A 186 13.60 13.50 -12.02
CA LEU A 186 12.62 14.09 -11.13
C LEU A 186 13.17 15.33 -10.40
N GLY A 187 14.40 15.25 -9.89
CA GLY A 187 15.06 16.39 -9.25
C GLY A 187 15.18 17.58 -10.18
N THR A 188 15.59 17.38 -11.43
CA THR A 188 15.67 18.42 -12.45
C THR A 188 14.29 19.03 -12.73
N SER A 189 13.29 18.20 -12.96
CA SER A 189 11.91 18.63 -13.27
C SER A 189 11.27 19.44 -12.14
N LEU A 190 11.59 19.11 -10.88
CA LEU A 190 11.04 19.76 -9.70
C LEU A 190 11.92 20.89 -9.14
N ALA A 191 13.08 21.15 -9.73
CA ALA A 191 14.11 22.04 -9.18
C ALA A 191 14.48 21.66 -7.73
N MET A 192 14.75 20.37 -7.50
CA MET A 192 15.09 19.76 -6.22
C MET A 192 16.39 18.96 -6.33
N HIS A 193 17.12 18.85 -5.22
CA HIS A 193 18.24 17.93 -5.13
C HIS A 193 17.74 16.47 -5.11
N ARG A 194 18.51 15.58 -5.71
CA ARG A 194 18.22 14.13 -5.77
C ARG A 194 17.90 13.54 -4.39
N GLU A 195 18.69 13.88 -3.38
CA GLU A 195 18.53 13.39 -2.01
C GLU A 195 17.18 13.83 -1.39
N THR A 196 16.69 15.01 -1.82
CA THR A 196 15.38 15.50 -1.36
C THR A 196 14.25 14.70 -2.03
N VAL A 197 14.40 14.38 -3.32
CA VAL A 197 13.44 13.51 -4.03
C VAL A 197 13.40 12.13 -3.38
N GLU A 198 14.56 11.50 -3.13
CA GLU A 198 14.67 10.20 -2.49
C GLU A 198 14.01 10.20 -1.10
N ARG A 199 14.26 11.23 -0.30
CA ARG A 199 13.62 11.40 1.01
C ARG A 199 12.10 11.53 0.90
N TYR A 200 11.59 12.28 -0.07
CA TYR A 200 10.15 12.46 -0.25
C TYR A 200 9.48 11.17 -0.73
N LEU A 201 10.13 10.42 -1.61
CA LEU A 201 9.64 9.11 -2.03
C LEU A 201 9.59 8.12 -0.86
N ASP A 202 10.64 8.09 0.00
CA ASP A 202 10.66 7.28 1.20
C ASP A 202 9.51 7.63 2.17
N LEU A 203 9.20 8.93 2.32
CA LEU A 203 8.05 9.37 3.11
C LEU A 203 6.72 8.93 2.51
N LEU A 204 6.56 9.06 1.17
CA LEU A 204 5.36 8.64 0.45
C LEU A 204 5.15 7.11 0.51
N GLU A 205 6.22 6.33 0.54
CA GLU A 205 6.16 4.88 0.78
C GLU A 205 5.68 4.58 2.21
N LYS A 206 6.21 5.29 3.20
CA LYS A 206 5.88 5.11 4.62
C LYS A 206 4.44 5.47 4.96
N VAL A 207 3.84 6.41 4.23
CA VAL A 207 2.41 6.76 4.38
C VAL A 207 1.49 6.03 3.41
N PHE A 208 1.97 4.97 2.77
CA PHE A 208 1.18 4.09 1.89
C PHE A 208 0.50 4.80 0.71
N VAL A 209 1.13 5.82 0.14
CA VAL A 209 0.65 6.46 -1.09
C VAL A 209 1.19 5.74 -2.31
N VAL A 210 2.51 5.48 -2.30
CA VAL A 210 3.21 4.72 -3.33
C VAL A 210 4.10 3.65 -2.70
N PHE A 211 4.53 2.70 -3.50
CA PHE A 211 5.59 1.75 -3.14
C PHE A 211 6.49 1.48 -4.33
N LYS A 212 7.73 1.15 -4.06
CA LYS A 212 8.70 0.83 -5.09
C LYS A 212 8.78 -0.66 -5.36
N VAL A 213 9.05 -1.00 -6.62
CA VAL A 213 9.43 -2.33 -7.09
C VAL A 213 10.78 -2.21 -7.77
N SER A 214 11.76 -3.00 -7.32
CA SER A 214 13.13 -2.98 -7.83
C SER A 214 13.29 -3.89 -9.04
N GLY A 215 14.32 -3.66 -9.84
CA GLY A 215 14.66 -4.56 -10.92
C GLY A 215 15.29 -5.86 -10.42
N PHE A 216 14.84 -7.01 -10.93
CA PHE A 216 15.38 -8.31 -10.59
C PHE A 216 16.74 -8.54 -11.27
N SER A 217 17.72 -9.02 -10.49
CA SER A 217 19.00 -9.51 -11.00
C SER A 217 19.60 -10.45 -9.94
N ARG A 218 20.22 -11.54 -10.34
CA ARG A 218 21.00 -12.38 -9.42
C ARG A 218 22.28 -11.71 -8.89
N ASN A 219 22.65 -10.57 -9.43
CA ASN A 219 23.77 -9.77 -8.96
C ASN A 219 23.25 -8.57 -8.17
N LEU A 220 23.24 -8.68 -6.83
CA LEU A 220 22.76 -7.65 -5.90
C LEU A 220 23.30 -6.25 -6.19
N ARG A 221 24.56 -6.12 -6.65
CA ARG A 221 25.11 -4.81 -7.03
C ARG A 221 24.43 -4.20 -8.25
N LYS A 222 23.98 -5.01 -9.20
CA LYS A 222 23.23 -4.54 -10.38
C LYS A 222 21.77 -4.23 -10.05
N GLU A 223 21.19 -4.91 -9.08
CA GLU A 223 19.81 -4.64 -8.61
C GLU A 223 19.73 -3.27 -7.93
N VAL A 224 20.66 -2.97 -7.04
CA VAL A 224 20.72 -1.67 -6.33
C VAL A 224 20.94 -0.48 -7.28
N THR A 225 21.53 -0.69 -8.44
CA THR A 225 21.85 0.38 -9.41
C THR A 225 20.77 0.65 -10.44
N LYS A 226 19.76 -0.22 -10.57
CA LYS A 226 18.63 0.01 -11.49
C LYS A 226 17.65 1.02 -10.92
N ASN A 227 17.10 1.87 -11.79
CA ASN A 227 16.02 2.76 -11.41
C ASN A 227 14.80 1.92 -11.03
N PRO A 228 14.16 2.17 -9.87
CA PRO A 228 12.96 1.44 -9.47
C PRO A 228 11.74 1.89 -10.28
N ARG A 229 10.68 1.08 -10.25
CA ARG A 229 9.33 1.47 -10.64
C ARG A 229 8.53 1.83 -9.39
N TYR A 230 7.63 2.81 -9.51
CA TYR A 230 6.70 3.18 -8.43
C TYR A 230 5.27 2.90 -8.84
N TYR A 231 4.54 2.32 -7.90
CA TYR A 231 3.11 2.01 -8.03
C TYR A 231 2.34 2.72 -6.94
N PHE A 232 1.12 3.14 -7.24
CA PHE A 232 0.21 3.69 -6.25
C PHE A 232 -0.54 2.58 -5.53
N PHE A 233 -0.76 2.71 -4.24
CA PHE A 233 -1.59 1.75 -3.48
C PHE A 233 -3.05 1.72 -3.92
N ASP A 234 -3.49 2.74 -4.67
CA ASP A 234 -4.85 2.83 -5.18
C ASP A 234 -4.90 3.61 -6.50
N ASN A 235 -5.61 3.05 -7.49
CA ASN A 235 -5.76 3.68 -8.79
C ASN A 235 -6.60 4.99 -8.73
N GLY A 236 -7.59 5.06 -7.85
CA GLY A 236 -8.41 6.26 -7.67
C GLY A 236 -7.60 7.44 -7.16
N VAL A 237 -6.72 7.20 -6.18
CA VAL A 237 -5.77 8.20 -5.69
C VAL A 237 -4.88 8.70 -6.84
N ARG A 238 -4.30 7.79 -7.62
CA ARG A 238 -3.48 8.13 -8.80
C ARG A 238 -4.28 8.96 -9.80
N ASN A 239 -5.50 8.56 -10.13
CA ASN A 239 -6.34 9.24 -11.10
C ASN A 239 -6.81 10.62 -10.59
N SER A 240 -7.02 10.77 -9.30
CA SER A 240 -7.34 12.06 -8.66
C SER A 240 -6.20 13.07 -8.77
N LEU A 241 -4.95 12.64 -8.62
CA LEU A 241 -3.77 13.50 -8.75
C LEU A 241 -3.63 14.12 -10.15
N ILE A 242 -4.01 13.38 -11.19
CA ILE A 242 -3.99 13.85 -12.59
C ILE A 242 -5.38 14.27 -13.12
N GLN A 243 -6.39 14.27 -12.25
CA GLN A 243 -7.77 14.63 -12.55
C GLN A 243 -8.36 13.91 -13.78
N ASN A 244 -8.04 12.61 -13.93
CA ASN A 244 -8.50 11.82 -15.07
C ASN A 244 -9.41 10.66 -14.61
N PHE A 245 -10.73 10.92 -14.61
CA PHE A 245 -11.78 9.94 -14.31
C PHE A 245 -12.58 9.54 -15.55
N ASN A 246 -12.01 9.75 -16.74
CA ASN A 246 -12.66 9.34 -17.97
C ASN A 246 -12.88 7.81 -18.01
N PRO A 247 -13.95 7.35 -18.67
CA PRO A 247 -14.16 5.93 -18.99
C PRO A 247 -12.93 5.34 -19.71
N LEU A 248 -12.65 4.07 -19.52
CA LEU A 248 -11.45 3.43 -20.08
C LEU A 248 -11.35 3.59 -21.61
N ALA A 249 -12.50 3.55 -22.33
CA ALA A 249 -12.54 3.73 -23.78
C ALA A 249 -11.98 5.08 -24.28
N LEU A 250 -11.92 6.09 -23.39
CA LEU A 250 -11.39 7.43 -23.71
C LEU A 250 -9.98 7.66 -23.16
N ARG A 251 -9.32 6.60 -22.64
CA ARG A 251 -8.00 6.70 -22.00
C ARG A 251 -6.92 6.04 -22.87
N ASN A 252 -5.73 6.61 -22.80
CA ASN A 252 -4.53 6.06 -23.44
C ASN A 252 -3.58 5.37 -22.47
N ASP A 253 -3.92 5.33 -21.16
CA ASP A 253 -3.10 4.78 -20.09
C ASP A 253 -3.72 3.50 -19.46
N ILE A 254 -4.60 2.80 -20.19
CA ILE A 254 -5.28 1.59 -19.68
C ILE A 254 -4.27 0.52 -19.27
N GLY A 255 -3.21 0.32 -20.07
CA GLY A 255 -2.17 -0.68 -19.76
C GLY A 255 -1.50 -0.40 -18.43
N GLN A 256 -1.13 0.86 -18.17
CA GLN A 256 -0.50 1.27 -16.92
C GLN A 256 -1.44 1.17 -15.72
N LEU A 257 -2.73 1.52 -15.89
CA LEU A 257 -3.75 1.33 -14.85
C LEU A 257 -3.94 -0.14 -14.51
N TRP A 258 -3.99 -0.99 -15.52
CA TRP A 258 -4.10 -2.44 -15.38
C TRP A 258 -2.90 -3.03 -14.65
N GLU A 259 -1.70 -2.65 -15.06
CA GLU A 259 -0.45 -3.06 -14.41
C GLU A 259 -0.44 -2.64 -12.93
N ASN A 260 -0.72 -1.37 -12.62
CA ASN A 260 -0.78 -0.91 -11.24
C ASN A 260 -1.81 -1.68 -10.42
N TYR A 261 -3.01 -1.86 -10.97
CA TYR A 261 -4.07 -2.61 -10.31
C TYR A 261 -3.64 -4.03 -9.96
N LEU A 262 -3.10 -4.77 -10.93
CA LEU A 262 -2.68 -6.16 -10.71
C LEU A 262 -1.52 -6.29 -9.70
N VAL A 263 -0.54 -5.39 -9.76
CA VAL A 263 0.58 -5.38 -8.79
C VAL A 263 0.07 -5.12 -7.37
N VAL A 264 -0.85 -4.16 -7.21
CA VAL A 264 -1.46 -3.84 -5.91
C VAL A 264 -2.33 -4.99 -5.41
N GLU A 265 -3.20 -5.53 -6.25
CA GLU A 265 -4.09 -6.62 -5.86
C GLU A 265 -3.31 -7.89 -5.50
N ARG A 266 -2.24 -8.23 -6.24
CA ARG A 266 -1.35 -9.33 -5.88
C ARG A 266 -0.67 -9.11 -4.52
N ARG A 267 -0.23 -7.89 -4.25
CA ARG A 267 0.34 -7.51 -2.96
C ARG A 267 -0.66 -7.69 -1.82
N LYS A 268 -1.93 -7.24 -2.00
CA LYS A 268 -3.02 -7.44 -1.04
C LYS A 268 -3.31 -8.92 -0.82
N ALA A 269 -3.40 -9.70 -1.89
CA ALA A 269 -3.63 -11.15 -1.84
C ALA A 269 -2.51 -11.87 -1.07
N ASN A 270 -1.25 -11.57 -1.34
CA ASN A 270 -0.11 -12.15 -0.63
C ASN A 270 -0.14 -11.79 0.86
N GLN A 271 -0.43 -10.52 1.20
CA GLN A 271 -0.56 -10.07 2.59
C GLN A 271 -1.70 -10.80 3.30
N SER A 272 -2.88 -10.88 2.70
CA SER A 272 -4.06 -11.54 3.27
C SER A 272 -3.84 -13.05 3.49
N ALA A 273 -3.12 -13.70 2.58
CA ALA A 273 -2.76 -15.11 2.68
C ALA A 273 -1.53 -15.37 3.58
N GLY A 274 -0.90 -14.33 4.13
CA GLY A 274 0.34 -14.47 4.90
C GLY A 274 1.53 -14.97 4.07
N ARG A 275 1.48 -14.82 2.73
CA ARG A 275 2.55 -15.27 1.83
C ARG A 275 3.68 -14.25 1.82
N MET A 276 4.90 -14.73 2.08
CA MET A 276 6.11 -13.94 1.94
C MET A 276 6.67 -14.11 0.53
N ALA A 277 6.54 -13.09 -0.29
CA ALA A 277 7.05 -13.07 -1.65
C ALA A 277 7.77 -11.74 -1.91
N ASN A 278 8.93 -11.82 -2.56
CA ASN A 278 9.65 -10.65 -3.03
C ASN A 278 9.14 -10.27 -4.43
N ALA A 279 8.87 -8.99 -4.63
CA ALA A 279 8.35 -8.47 -5.88
C ALA A 279 9.41 -7.65 -6.63
N TYR A 280 9.56 -7.91 -7.91
CA TYR A 280 10.51 -7.25 -8.78
C TYR A 280 9.89 -7.03 -10.16
N PHE A 281 10.55 -6.25 -11.02
CA PHE A 281 10.39 -6.30 -12.47
C PHE A 281 11.69 -6.80 -13.11
N TRP A 282 11.65 -7.23 -14.36
CA TRP A 282 12.86 -7.65 -15.07
C TRP A 282 13.00 -6.88 -16.37
N ARG A 283 14.23 -6.42 -16.66
CA ARG A 283 14.56 -5.73 -17.89
C ARG A 283 16.00 -5.98 -18.29
N THR A 284 16.21 -6.20 -19.58
CA THR A 284 17.54 -6.34 -20.18
C THR A 284 18.01 -5.03 -20.81
N TYR A 285 19.30 -4.97 -21.14
CA TYR A 285 19.85 -3.86 -21.90
C TYR A 285 19.21 -3.70 -23.28
N ASP A 286 18.78 -4.84 -23.90
CA ASP A 286 18.10 -4.89 -25.20
C ASP A 286 16.60 -4.56 -25.10
N GLN A 287 16.16 -3.92 -24.00
CA GLN A 287 14.79 -3.46 -23.80
C GLN A 287 13.73 -4.55 -23.74
N LYS A 288 14.10 -5.83 -23.48
CA LYS A 288 13.15 -6.86 -23.15
C LYS A 288 12.77 -6.72 -21.69
N GLU A 289 11.48 -6.80 -21.39
CA GLU A 289 10.98 -6.61 -20.03
C GLU A 289 9.90 -7.61 -19.68
N ILE A 290 9.75 -7.83 -18.37
CA ILE A 290 8.63 -8.53 -17.74
C ILE A 290 8.15 -7.60 -16.63
N ASP A 291 6.86 -7.33 -16.62
CA ASP A 291 6.25 -6.30 -15.78
C ASP A 291 6.38 -6.64 -14.30
N TYR A 292 6.20 -7.92 -13.94
CA TYR A 292 6.22 -8.35 -12.54
C TYR A 292 6.90 -9.72 -12.39
N ILE A 293 7.82 -9.82 -11.46
CA ILE A 293 8.47 -11.07 -11.05
C ILE A 293 8.16 -11.28 -9.57
N GLU A 294 7.69 -12.46 -9.24
CA GLU A 294 7.50 -12.88 -7.86
C GLU A 294 8.49 -13.98 -7.51
N GLU A 295 9.25 -13.79 -6.44
CA GLU A 295 10.16 -14.79 -5.89
C GLU A 295 9.60 -15.28 -4.56
N ALA A 296 9.21 -16.54 -4.50
CA ALA A 296 8.69 -17.19 -3.32
C ALA A 296 9.17 -18.65 -3.24
N GLY A 297 9.62 -19.07 -2.05
CA GLY A 297 10.07 -20.45 -1.84
C GLY A 297 11.19 -20.93 -2.78
N GLY A 298 12.03 -20.02 -3.29
CA GLY A 298 13.10 -20.32 -4.24
C GLY A 298 12.65 -20.43 -5.70
N HIS A 299 11.37 -20.22 -6.00
CA HIS A 299 10.81 -20.18 -7.35
C HIS A 299 10.63 -18.75 -7.84
N LEU A 300 10.89 -18.55 -9.14
CA LEU A 300 10.64 -17.30 -9.84
C LEU A 300 9.44 -17.47 -10.75
N SER A 301 8.46 -16.62 -10.59
CA SER A 301 7.29 -16.54 -11.46
C SER A 301 7.22 -15.16 -12.09
N GLY A 302 7.30 -15.12 -13.42
CA GLY A 302 7.19 -13.90 -14.20
C GLY A 302 5.77 -13.69 -14.73
N TYR A 303 5.34 -12.44 -14.77
CA TYR A 303 4.01 -12.07 -15.24
C TYR A 303 4.11 -10.84 -16.13
N GLU A 304 3.53 -10.96 -17.31
CA GLU A 304 3.38 -9.87 -18.28
C GLU A 304 1.92 -9.43 -18.25
N PHE A 305 1.65 -8.16 -18.02
CA PHE A 305 0.30 -7.64 -17.87
C PHE A 305 -0.19 -7.00 -19.17
N LYS A 306 -1.30 -7.51 -19.69
CA LYS A 306 -1.94 -6.99 -20.90
C LYS A 306 -3.43 -6.76 -20.63
N TRP A 307 -3.96 -5.62 -21.04
CA TRP A 307 -5.40 -5.36 -20.91
C TRP A 307 -6.24 -6.35 -21.73
N GLN A 308 -5.83 -6.61 -22.95
CA GLN A 308 -6.44 -7.62 -23.82
C GLN A 308 -5.53 -8.84 -23.90
N GLU A 309 -6.10 -10.00 -24.23
CA GLU A 309 -5.34 -11.22 -24.46
C GLU A 309 -4.24 -10.99 -25.50
N ARG A 310 -3.03 -11.21 -25.12
CA ARG A 310 -1.85 -11.11 -25.98
C ARG A 310 -0.73 -11.99 -25.45
N ASP A 311 -0.12 -12.75 -26.36
CA ASP A 311 1.04 -13.57 -26.05
C ASP A 311 2.28 -12.72 -25.72
N ILE A 312 3.10 -13.26 -24.83
CA ILE A 312 4.43 -12.73 -24.53
C ILE A 312 5.33 -12.97 -25.75
N ARG A 313 6.10 -11.97 -26.13
CA ARG A 313 7.05 -12.08 -27.24
C ARG A 313 7.95 -13.29 -27.03
N ARG A 314 8.06 -14.14 -28.06
CA ARG A 314 8.84 -15.40 -28.03
C ARG A 314 10.28 -15.16 -27.58
N THR A 315 10.91 -14.09 -28.05
CA THR A 315 12.29 -13.73 -27.70
C THR A 315 12.44 -13.36 -26.22
N THR A 316 11.50 -12.61 -25.63
CA THR A 316 11.48 -12.28 -24.19
C THR A 316 11.32 -13.55 -23.37
N ARG A 317 10.34 -14.42 -23.73
CA ARG A 317 10.11 -15.70 -23.05
C ARG A 317 11.35 -16.59 -23.06
N GLN A 318 11.97 -16.78 -24.22
CA GLN A 318 13.16 -17.62 -24.36
C GLN A 318 14.34 -17.12 -23.53
N GLU A 319 14.60 -15.82 -23.55
CA GLU A 319 15.71 -15.23 -22.81
C GLU A 319 15.51 -15.31 -21.29
N PHE A 320 14.30 -15.02 -20.81
CA PHE A 320 13.99 -15.11 -19.38
C PHE A 320 14.13 -16.55 -18.87
N LEU A 321 13.49 -17.53 -19.54
CA LEU A 321 13.55 -18.93 -19.13
C LEU A 321 14.95 -19.52 -19.24
N ALA A 322 15.76 -19.07 -20.22
CA ALA A 322 17.17 -19.48 -20.33
C ALA A 322 18.04 -18.85 -19.21
N ALA A 323 17.79 -17.59 -18.86
CA ALA A 323 18.51 -16.91 -17.78
C ALA A 323 18.17 -17.48 -16.40
N TYR A 324 16.95 -17.95 -16.21
CA TYR A 324 16.43 -18.45 -14.94
C TYR A 324 15.76 -19.83 -15.10
N PRO A 325 16.55 -20.92 -15.22
CA PRO A 325 16.01 -22.26 -15.35
C PRO A 325 15.09 -22.64 -14.18
N GLY A 326 13.94 -23.24 -14.46
CA GLY A 326 12.92 -23.58 -13.45
C GLY A 326 11.95 -22.44 -13.11
N SER A 327 12.10 -21.27 -13.74
CA SER A 327 11.11 -20.19 -13.64
C SER A 327 9.87 -20.46 -14.51
N SER A 328 8.76 -19.79 -14.17
CA SER A 328 7.55 -19.75 -15.00
C SER A 328 7.33 -18.36 -15.57
N LEU A 329 6.57 -18.26 -16.68
CA LEU A 329 6.21 -16.98 -17.29
C LEU A 329 4.81 -17.05 -17.90
N SER A 330 3.92 -16.16 -17.43
CA SER A 330 2.52 -16.12 -17.81
C SER A 330 2.09 -14.72 -18.27
N SER A 331 1.15 -14.65 -19.20
CA SER A 331 0.45 -13.41 -19.57
C SER A 331 -0.85 -13.32 -18.77
N ILE A 332 -1.06 -12.19 -18.10
CA ILE A 332 -2.27 -11.93 -17.30
C ILE A 332 -3.09 -10.83 -17.98
N HIS A 333 -4.36 -11.16 -18.25
CA HIS A 333 -5.31 -10.28 -18.91
C HIS A 333 -6.69 -10.41 -18.28
N GLN A 334 -7.69 -9.65 -18.77
CA GLN A 334 -9.04 -9.59 -18.19
C GLN A 334 -9.71 -10.97 -18.00
N GLU A 335 -9.41 -11.92 -18.86
CA GLU A 335 -10.08 -13.22 -18.82
C GLU A 335 -9.44 -14.23 -17.86
N ASN A 336 -8.17 -13.99 -17.40
CA ASN A 336 -7.43 -14.93 -16.57
C ASN A 336 -6.77 -14.33 -15.32
N PHE A 337 -7.12 -13.10 -14.93
CA PHE A 337 -6.45 -12.41 -13.81
C PHE A 337 -6.86 -12.94 -12.42
N GLU A 338 -8.05 -13.52 -12.28
CA GLU A 338 -8.56 -13.96 -10.98
C GLU A 338 -7.69 -15.02 -10.30
N PRO A 339 -7.24 -16.09 -10.99
CA PRO A 339 -6.29 -17.06 -10.41
C PRO A 339 -4.93 -16.43 -10.03
N PHE A 340 -4.52 -15.35 -10.70
CA PHE A 340 -3.32 -14.62 -10.33
C PHE A 340 -3.48 -13.88 -8.99
N LEU A 341 -4.69 -13.50 -8.61
CA LEU A 341 -5.00 -12.82 -7.35
C LEU A 341 -5.26 -13.78 -6.17
N GLU A 342 -5.36 -15.06 -6.42
CA GLU A 342 -5.47 -16.12 -5.40
C GLU A 342 -4.10 -16.63 -4.98
#